data_61bf9a6e085b7757acb28378dc28d7f1
#
_entry.id   61bf9a6e085b7757acb28378dc28d7f1
#
_cell.length_a   1.000
_cell.length_b   1.000
_cell.length_c   1.000
_cell.angle_alpha   90.00
_cell.angle_beta   90.00
_cell.angle_gamma   90.00
#
_symmetry.space_group_name_H-M   'P 1'
#
loop_
_entity.id
_entity.type
_entity.pdbx_description
1 polymer ?
#
loop_
_entity_poly.entity_id
_entity_poly.type
_entity_poly.pdbx_seq_one_letter_code
_entity_poly.pdbx_strand_id
1 'polypeptide(L)'
;LHARSIPSKGGNTEFADMRTAYESFDDETKEQIEGLVCEHSQMYSRRLLGFTDFSEEEQGRFRPVRQSLVRTHPSTGRKSVYLSSHAGDILGWPRPEALSLLRDLTELATQREFVHSHEWRQHDLV
;
A
#
# COMPACT_ATOMS: atom_id res chain seq x y z
N LEU A 1 4.41 -17.18 -3.77
CA LEU A 1 3.64 -17.69 -4.91
C LEU A 1 4.48 -18.66 -5.74
N HIS A 2 3.86 -19.73 -6.30
CA HIS A 2 4.53 -20.67 -7.19
C HIS A 2 3.71 -20.82 -8.48
N ALA A 3 4.32 -20.50 -9.63
CA ALA A 3 3.67 -20.54 -10.93
C ALA A 3 3.62 -21.97 -11.46
N ARG A 4 2.53 -22.70 -11.23
CA ARG A 4 2.33 -24.06 -11.77
C ARG A 4 1.92 -24.03 -13.25
N SER A 5 1.07 -23.08 -13.61
CA SER A 5 0.66 -22.78 -14.98
C SER A 5 0.60 -21.28 -15.17
N ILE A 6 0.88 -20.82 -16.38
CA ILE A 6 0.88 -19.41 -16.75
C ILE A 6 0.02 -19.22 -18.00
N PRO A 7 -0.63 -18.06 -18.18
CA PRO A 7 -1.29 -17.72 -19.42
C PRO A 7 -0.27 -17.54 -20.54
N SER A 8 -0.70 -17.72 -21.77
CA SER A 8 0.16 -17.51 -22.94
C SER A 8 0.54 -16.05 -23.18
N LYS A 9 -0.19 -15.11 -22.57
CA LYS A 9 0.04 -13.67 -22.68
C LYS A 9 -0.51 -12.92 -21.47
N GLY A 10 0.25 -11.94 -20.98
CA GLY A 10 -0.14 -11.09 -19.85
C GLY A 10 0.00 -11.79 -18.49
N GLY A 11 -0.60 -11.22 -17.47
CA GLY A 11 -0.57 -11.76 -16.10
C GLY A 11 0.69 -11.42 -15.30
N ASN A 12 1.50 -10.47 -15.76
CA ASN A 12 2.66 -9.99 -15.03
C ASN A 12 2.26 -9.48 -13.65
N THR A 13 3.17 -9.61 -12.68
CA THR A 13 3.01 -9.00 -11.35
C THR A 13 3.98 -7.83 -11.23
N GLU A 14 3.46 -6.69 -10.83
CA GLU A 14 4.27 -5.50 -10.60
C GLU A 14 4.56 -5.33 -9.11
N PHE A 15 5.81 -4.99 -8.80
CA PHE A 15 6.30 -4.74 -7.45
C PHE A 15 6.92 -3.35 -7.40
N ALA A 16 6.45 -2.49 -6.49
CA ALA A 16 7.07 -1.20 -6.24
C ALA A 16 8.01 -1.28 -5.03
N ASP A 17 9.24 -0.77 -5.17
CA ASP A 17 10.19 -0.69 -4.04
C ASP A 17 9.88 0.51 -3.15
N MET A 18 9.13 0.28 -2.10
CA MET A 18 8.69 1.29 -1.15
C MET A 18 9.82 1.91 -0.31
N ARG A 19 11.01 1.32 -0.31
CA ARG A 19 12.21 1.87 0.35
C ARG A 19 12.83 2.93 -0.53
N THR A 20 13.11 2.59 -1.79
CA THR A 20 13.65 3.54 -2.77
C THR A 20 12.67 4.68 -3.03
N ALA A 21 11.37 4.39 -3.09
CA ALA A 21 10.33 5.41 -3.20
C ALA A 21 10.36 6.39 -2.00
N TYR A 22 10.43 5.88 -0.76
CA TYR A 22 10.56 6.73 0.43
C TYR A 22 11.84 7.60 0.38
N GLU A 23 12.96 7.01 -0.01
CA GLU A 23 14.25 7.71 -0.11
C GLU A 23 14.21 8.87 -1.11
N SER A 24 13.40 8.77 -2.17
CA SER A 24 13.23 9.78 -3.22
C SER A 24 12.31 10.95 -2.82
N PHE A 25 11.51 10.80 -1.77
CA PHE A 25 10.67 11.90 -1.30
C PHE A 25 11.53 13.07 -0.83
N ASP A 26 11.06 14.30 -1.03
CA ASP A 26 11.70 15.48 -0.48
C ASP A 26 11.64 15.51 1.07
N ASP A 27 12.42 16.37 1.67
CA ASP A 27 12.53 16.42 3.13
C ASP A 27 11.21 16.90 3.77
N GLU A 28 10.48 17.79 3.11
CA GLU A 28 9.17 18.28 3.59
C GLU A 28 8.15 17.15 3.65
N THR A 29 8.06 16.35 2.60
CA THR A 29 7.19 15.15 2.56
C THR A 29 7.59 14.15 3.64
N LYS A 30 8.90 13.88 3.81
CA LYS A 30 9.40 12.97 4.84
C LYS A 30 9.04 13.44 6.25
N GLU A 31 9.21 14.74 6.54
CA GLU A 31 8.84 15.32 7.82
C GLU A 31 7.33 15.25 8.06
N GLN A 32 6.53 15.53 7.03
CA GLN A 32 5.07 15.49 7.11
C GLN A 32 4.55 14.09 7.46
N ILE A 33 5.13 13.04 6.88
CA ILE A 33 4.64 11.67 7.04
C ILE A 33 5.27 10.92 8.22
N GLU A 34 6.33 11.44 8.80
CA GLU A 34 7.00 10.81 9.95
C GLU A 34 6.05 10.73 11.14
N GLY A 35 5.97 9.55 11.73
CA GLY A 35 5.09 9.30 12.88
C GLY A 35 3.60 9.19 12.59
N LEU A 36 3.16 9.38 11.35
CA LEU A 36 1.74 9.19 11.00
C LEU A 36 1.32 7.73 11.15
N VAL A 37 0.10 7.54 11.64
CA VAL A 37 -0.54 6.23 11.81
C VAL A 37 -1.80 6.18 10.96
N CYS A 38 -1.88 5.18 10.08
CA CYS A 38 -3.02 4.96 9.21
C CYS A 38 -3.89 3.81 9.72
N GLU A 39 -5.18 3.91 9.51
CA GLU A 39 -6.12 2.80 9.69
C GLU A 39 -6.34 2.08 8.37
N HIS A 40 -6.10 0.77 8.36
CA HIS A 40 -6.28 -0.12 7.22
C HIS A 40 -7.47 -1.03 7.44
N SER A 41 -8.39 -1.07 6.48
CA SER A 41 -9.53 -1.99 6.49
C SER A 41 -9.94 -2.38 5.07
N GLN A 42 -10.29 -3.63 4.86
CA GLN A 42 -10.87 -4.07 3.59
C GLN A 42 -12.22 -3.38 3.30
N MET A 43 -12.92 -2.91 4.31
CA MET A 43 -14.15 -2.14 4.12
C MET A 43 -13.90 -0.84 3.35
N TYR A 44 -12.74 -0.20 3.53
CA TYR A 44 -12.40 1.02 2.78
C TYR A 44 -12.30 0.75 1.29
N SER A 45 -11.46 -0.19 0.90
CA SER A 45 -11.25 -0.53 -0.51
C SER A 45 -12.51 -1.05 -1.18
N ARG A 46 -13.32 -1.85 -0.47
CA ARG A 46 -14.59 -2.36 -0.99
C ARG A 46 -15.62 -1.26 -1.21
N ARG A 47 -15.73 -0.29 -0.28
CA ARG A 47 -16.61 0.88 -0.43
C ARG A 47 -16.25 1.72 -1.64
N LEU A 48 -14.96 1.87 -1.96
CA LEU A 48 -14.52 2.56 -3.18
C LEU A 48 -15.01 1.86 -4.46
N LEU A 49 -15.27 0.56 -4.40
CA LEU A 49 -15.84 -0.25 -5.48
C LEU A 49 -17.38 -0.34 -5.43
N GLY A 50 -18.02 0.40 -4.52
CA GLY A 50 -19.48 0.44 -4.38
C GLY A 50 -20.08 -0.66 -3.48
N PHE A 51 -19.26 -1.49 -2.82
CA PHE A 51 -19.74 -2.48 -1.85
C PHE A 51 -19.89 -1.82 -0.47
N THR A 52 -21.15 -1.60 -0.07
CA THR A 52 -21.49 -0.94 1.21
C THR A 52 -22.16 -1.86 2.21
N ASP A 53 -22.71 -2.97 1.75
CA ASP A 53 -23.44 -3.93 2.59
C ASP A 53 -22.47 -4.96 3.17
N PHE A 54 -22.13 -4.79 4.44
CA PHE A 54 -21.29 -5.72 5.19
C PHE A 54 -22.15 -6.37 6.28
N SER A 55 -22.14 -7.69 6.35
CA SER A 55 -22.71 -8.43 7.47
C SER A 55 -22.00 -8.10 8.79
N GLU A 56 -22.63 -8.39 9.93
CA GLU A 56 -22.00 -8.18 11.24
C GLU A 56 -20.70 -9.00 11.38
N GLU A 57 -20.66 -10.20 10.82
CA GLU A 57 -19.47 -11.05 10.79
C GLU A 57 -18.33 -10.38 9.99
N GLU A 58 -18.64 -9.85 8.81
CA GLU A 58 -17.66 -9.14 7.97
C GLU A 58 -17.17 -7.85 8.64
N GLN A 59 -18.07 -7.09 9.29
CA GLN A 59 -17.68 -5.89 10.05
C GLN A 59 -16.73 -6.25 11.21
N GLY A 60 -16.98 -7.35 11.90
CA GLY A 60 -16.10 -7.88 12.93
C GLY A 60 -14.73 -8.32 12.37
N ARG A 61 -14.76 -9.02 11.23
CA ARG A 61 -13.55 -9.56 10.57
C ARG A 61 -12.67 -8.48 9.93
N PHE A 62 -13.27 -7.43 9.38
CA PHE A 62 -12.59 -6.37 8.66
C PHE A 62 -12.40 -5.10 9.51
N ARG A 63 -12.36 -5.24 10.82
CA ARG A 63 -12.07 -4.11 11.71
C ARG A 63 -10.80 -3.40 11.29
N PRO A 64 -10.77 -2.05 11.32
CA PRO A 64 -9.58 -1.30 10.99
C PRO A 64 -8.40 -1.69 11.89
N VAL A 65 -7.23 -1.82 11.28
CA VAL A 65 -5.97 -2.10 11.96
C VAL A 65 -5.05 -0.89 11.78
N ARG A 66 -4.44 -0.44 12.86
CA ARG A 66 -3.52 0.70 12.86
C ARG A 66 -2.13 0.26 12.45
N GLN A 67 -1.53 1.03 11.53
CA GLN A 67 -0.20 0.78 11.01
C GLN A 67 0.55 2.11 10.85
N SER A 68 1.83 2.14 11.24
CA SER A 68 2.69 3.28 10.94
C SER A 68 2.83 3.45 9.43
N LEU A 69 2.68 4.69 8.95
CA LEU A 69 2.84 5.00 7.52
C LEU A 69 4.30 4.86 7.08
N VAL A 70 5.24 5.28 7.93
CA VAL A 70 6.67 5.06 7.73
C VAL A 70 7.14 3.93 8.65
N ARG A 71 7.88 2.99 8.08
CA ARG A 71 8.44 1.84 8.81
C ARG A 71 9.94 1.76 8.60
N THR A 72 10.65 1.41 9.67
CA THR A 72 12.09 1.14 9.61
C THR A 72 12.32 -0.37 9.57
N HIS A 73 13.05 -0.84 8.57
CA HIS A 73 13.41 -2.25 8.46
C HIS A 73 14.46 -2.61 9.53
N PRO A 74 14.18 -3.57 10.41
CA PRO A 74 14.99 -3.78 11.61
C PRO A 74 16.43 -4.20 11.35
N SER A 75 16.70 -4.95 10.27
CA SER A 75 18.05 -5.43 9.96
C SER A 75 18.87 -4.48 9.12
N THR A 76 18.27 -3.52 8.41
CA THR A 76 18.98 -2.61 7.51
C THR A 76 18.93 -1.15 7.95
N GLY A 77 18.00 -0.79 8.84
CA GLY A 77 17.73 0.58 9.22
C GLY A 77 17.06 1.42 8.12
N ARG A 78 16.84 0.87 6.92
CA ARG A 78 16.19 1.60 5.83
C ARG A 78 14.72 1.83 6.14
N LYS A 79 14.25 3.03 5.84
CA LYS A 79 12.83 3.38 5.96
C LYS A 79 12.09 3.01 4.68
N SER A 80 10.80 2.72 4.82
CA SER A 80 9.87 2.47 3.72
C SER A 80 8.52 3.09 4.04
N VAL A 81 7.77 3.51 3.02
CA VAL A 81 6.39 3.94 3.17
C VAL A 81 5.45 2.73 3.05
N TYR A 82 4.46 2.63 3.95
CA TYR A 82 3.49 1.52 3.96
C TYR A 82 2.14 1.98 3.43
N LEU A 83 1.97 1.87 2.12
CA LEU A 83 0.77 2.22 1.38
C LEU A 83 -0.06 0.99 1.02
N SER A 84 -1.37 1.17 0.94
CA SER A 84 -2.30 0.11 0.58
C SER A 84 -3.63 0.72 0.15
N SER A 85 -4.34 0.08 -0.77
CA SER A 85 -5.74 0.41 -1.09
C SER A 85 -6.69 0.27 0.10
N HIS A 86 -6.26 -0.39 1.18
CA HIS A 86 -7.01 -0.53 2.42
C HIS A 86 -6.80 0.63 3.40
N ALA A 87 -5.80 1.49 3.19
CA ALA A 87 -5.57 2.68 4.01
C ALA A 87 -6.68 3.72 3.74
N GLY A 88 -7.44 4.06 4.76
CA GLY A 88 -8.61 4.92 4.62
C GLY A 88 -8.59 6.17 5.47
N ASP A 89 -7.91 6.17 6.59
CA ASP A 89 -7.83 7.30 7.51
C ASP A 89 -6.43 7.44 8.09
N ILE A 90 -6.05 8.66 8.44
CA ILE A 90 -4.86 8.99 9.23
C ILE A 90 -5.33 9.53 10.57
N LEU A 91 -4.79 9.00 11.68
CA LEU A 91 -5.22 9.40 13.02
C LEU A 91 -4.99 10.89 13.25
N GLY A 92 -6.04 11.59 13.67
CA GLY A 92 -5.99 13.02 13.95
C GLY A 92 -6.13 13.93 12.72
N TRP A 93 -6.28 13.37 11.54
CA TRP A 93 -6.45 14.14 10.31
C TRP A 93 -7.90 14.16 9.84
N PRO A 94 -8.37 15.27 9.23
CA PRO A 94 -9.61 15.26 8.47
C PRO A 94 -9.51 14.25 7.32
N ARG A 95 -10.55 13.44 7.13
CA ARG A 95 -10.54 12.36 6.16
C ARG A 95 -10.22 12.79 4.72
N PRO A 96 -10.76 13.90 4.19
CA PRO A 96 -10.42 14.34 2.83
C PRO A 96 -8.94 14.62 2.65
N GLU A 97 -8.29 15.22 3.64
CA GLU A 97 -6.86 15.52 3.64
C GLU A 97 -6.03 14.24 3.72
N ALA A 98 -6.42 13.32 4.60
CA ALA A 98 -5.77 12.01 4.72
C ALA A 98 -5.81 11.23 3.40
N LEU A 99 -6.97 11.17 2.75
CA LEU A 99 -7.13 10.47 1.47
C LEU A 99 -6.35 11.15 0.34
N SER A 100 -6.28 12.49 0.32
CA SER A 100 -5.46 13.23 -0.65
C SER A 100 -3.99 12.87 -0.50
N LEU A 101 -3.45 12.96 0.72
CA LEU A 101 -2.06 12.62 1.00
C LEU A 101 -1.74 11.17 0.63
N LEU A 102 -2.57 10.21 1.04
CA LEU A 102 -2.35 8.78 0.73
C LEU A 102 -2.37 8.51 -0.77
N ARG A 103 -3.23 9.19 -1.53
CA ARG A 103 -3.25 9.11 -3.00
C ARG A 103 -1.97 9.66 -3.60
N ASP A 104 -1.58 10.87 -3.20
CA ASP A 104 -0.42 11.56 -3.74
C ASP A 104 0.87 10.76 -3.45
N LEU A 105 1.01 10.21 -2.23
CA LEU A 105 2.11 9.30 -1.89
C LEU A 105 2.09 8.01 -2.72
N THR A 106 0.90 7.47 -2.99
CA THR A 106 0.77 6.26 -3.82
C THR A 106 1.21 6.55 -5.25
N GLU A 107 0.81 7.67 -5.84
CA GLU A 107 1.22 8.08 -7.18
C GLU A 107 2.73 8.30 -7.26
N LEU A 108 3.34 8.95 -6.26
CA LEU A 108 4.79 9.13 -6.18
C LEU A 108 5.52 7.78 -6.05
N ALA A 109 5.06 6.92 -5.15
CA ALA A 109 5.74 5.65 -4.85
C ALA A 109 5.58 4.59 -5.96
N THR A 110 4.65 4.77 -6.89
CA THR A 110 4.40 3.85 -8.01
C THR A 110 4.85 4.40 -9.36
N GLN A 111 5.72 5.41 -9.36
CA GLN A 111 6.38 5.85 -10.60
C GLN A 111 7.18 4.70 -11.21
N ARG A 112 7.28 4.69 -12.53
CA ARG A 112 7.89 3.61 -13.31
C ARG A 112 9.30 3.21 -12.84
N GLU A 113 10.07 4.16 -12.37
CA GLU A 113 11.43 3.97 -11.87
C GLU A 113 11.50 3.11 -10.60
N PHE A 114 10.41 3.04 -9.82
CA PHE A 114 10.33 2.22 -8.60
C PHE A 114 9.65 0.87 -8.83
N VAL A 115 9.12 0.62 -10.03
CA VAL A 115 8.28 -0.55 -10.33
C VAL A 115 9.05 -1.56 -11.15
N HIS A 116 9.16 -2.79 -10.63
CA HIS A 116 9.59 -3.97 -11.35
C HIS A 116 8.39 -4.79 -11.82
N SER A 117 8.30 -5.06 -13.11
CA SER A 117 7.28 -5.94 -13.69
C SER A 117 7.86 -7.34 -13.88
N HIS A 118 7.40 -8.29 -13.08
CA HIS A 118 7.79 -9.70 -13.17
C HIS A 118 6.96 -10.41 -14.22
N GLU A 119 7.61 -10.85 -15.30
CA GLU A 119 7.02 -11.72 -16.30
C GLU A 119 7.20 -13.18 -15.87
N TRP A 120 6.08 -13.82 -15.51
CA TRP A 120 6.08 -15.17 -14.97
C TRP A 120 6.54 -16.22 -15.99
N ARG A 121 7.40 -17.12 -15.53
CA ARG A 121 7.71 -18.38 -16.21
C ARG A 121 7.19 -19.54 -15.38
N GLN A 122 6.86 -20.66 -16.03
CA GLN A 122 6.44 -21.85 -15.30
C GLN A 122 7.53 -22.28 -14.31
N HIS A 123 7.10 -22.56 -13.07
CA HIS A 123 7.93 -22.92 -11.92
C HIS A 123 8.63 -21.75 -11.21
N ASP A 124 8.43 -20.50 -11.63
CA ASP A 124 8.89 -19.36 -10.84
C ASP A 124 8.32 -19.40 -9.42
N LEU A 125 9.13 -18.97 -8.47
CA LEU A 125 8.78 -18.82 -7.06
C LEU A 125 9.07 -17.39 -6.61
N VAL A 126 8.02 -16.68 -6.16
CA VAL A 126 8.08 -15.31 -5.63
C VAL A 126 7.38 -15.25 -4.29
#